data_a8a78a37f65d1a1e51cac5da5bdab73e
#
_entry.id   a8a78a37f65d1a1e51cac5da5bdab73e
#
_cell.length_a   1.000
_cell.length_b   1.000
_cell.length_c   1.000
_cell.angle_alpha   90.00
_cell.angle_beta   90.00
_cell.angle_gamma   90.00
#
_symmetry.space_group_name_H-M   'P 1'
#
loop_
_entity.id
_entity.type
_entity.pdbx_description
1 polymer ?
#
loop_
_entity_poly.entity_id
_entity_poly.type
_entity_poly.pdbx_seq_one_letter_code
_entity_poly.pdbx_strand_id
1 'polypeptide(L)'
;MLSKTTAKYPLTRVEVKTFTIHAGVVGESIDNAILGQLPKRIIVGFVDNKAFNGDRKLNPFNFKNYRINFFSLYADGIQIPSRPLQPNFSKDEPLYVEAYHTIFSGTGTHFLNEGNSISRDDYANGYILFAFDLTPDLSANCAGHWNLVKHGSLRLEVRFEKALSVTINCIVYAEFDNVLEIDSSRQVIVDFSG
;
A
#
# COMPACT_ATOMS: atom_id res chain seq x y z
N MET A 1 29.91 -19.28 -17.26
CA MET A 1 29.05 -19.90 -18.30
C MET A 1 27.95 -18.96 -18.80
N LEU A 2 28.29 -17.69 -19.07
CA LEU A 2 27.36 -16.67 -19.60
C LEU A 2 27.44 -16.54 -21.13
N SER A 3 28.09 -17.46 -21.83
CA SER A 3 28.41 -17.24 -23.22
C SER A 3 27.30 -17.54 -24.22
N LYS A 4 26.15 -18.02 -23.80
CA LYS A 4 25.05 -18.41 -24.73
C LYS A 4 23.61 -18.16 -24.23
N THR A 5 23.41 -17.75 -22.99
CA THR A 5 22.07 -17.55 -22.44
C THR A 5 22.02 -16.30 -21.57
N THR A 6 20.92 -15.56 -21.67
CA THR A 6 20.63 -14.43 -20.76
C THR A 6 20.41 -14.96 -19.34
N ALA A 7 21.12 -14.39 -18.37
CA ALA A 7 20.89 -14.68 -16.96
C ALA A 7 19.75 -13.80 -16.46
N LYS A 8 18.80 -14.39 -15.74
CA LYS A 8 17.63 -13.70 -15.20
C LYS A 8 17.66 -13.75 -13.68
N TYR A 9 17.53 -12.59 -13.06
CA TYR A 9 17.51 -12.44 -11.61
C TYR A 9 16.17 -11.83 -11.19
N PRO A 10 15.33 -12.59 -10.46
CA PRO A 10 14.12 -12.04 -9.87
C PRO A 10 14.48 -11.02 -8.79
N LEU A 11 13.76 -9.91 -8.77
CA LEU A 11 13.90 -8.90 -7.75
C LEU A 11 12.54 -8.27 -7.42
N THR A 12 12.43 -7.73 -6.21
CA THR A 12 11.28 -6.91 -5.83
C THR A 12 11.67 -5.45 -5.94
N ARG A 13 10.93 -4.71 -6.74
CA ARG A 13 11.05 -3.26 -6.86
C ARG A 13 10.02 -2.60 -5.96
N VAL A 14 10.40 -1.51 -5.33
CA VAL A 14 9.53 -0.71 -4.48
C VAL A 14 9.40 0.70 -5.03
N GLU A 15 8.17 1.19 -5.06
CA GLU A 15 7.87 2.60 -5.34
C GLU A 15 7.05 3.19 -4.18
N VAL A 16 7.33 4.46 -3.88
CA VAL A 16 6.52 5.22 -2.94
C VAL A 16 5.97 6.44 -3.66
N LYS A 17 4.64 6.56 -3.67
CA LYS A 17 3.94 7.71 -4.22
C LYS A 17 3.21 8.46 -3.10
N THR A 18 3.09 9.77 -3.27
CA THR A 18 2.46 10.64 -2.27
C THR A 18 1.42 11.51 -2.94
N PHE A 19 0.23 11.57 -2.32
CA PHE A 19 -0.89 12.37 -2.81
C PHE A 19 -1.35 13.29 -1.68
N THR A 20 -1.53 14.58 -1.97
CA THR A 20 -1.98 15.55 -0.98
C THR A 20 -3.50 15.61 -0.97
N ILE A 21 -4.09 15.48 0.21
CA ILE A 21 -5.53 15.64 0.44
C ILE A 21 -5.72 16.91 1.29
N HIS A 22 -6.43 17.87 0.74
CA HIS A 22 -6.55 19.18 1.37
C HIS A 22 -7.51 19.19 2.57
N ALA A 23 -7.24 20.11 3.50
CA ALA A 23 -8.17 20.38 4.58
C ALA A 23 -9.55 20.81 4.03
N GLY A 24 -10.62 20.47 4.76
CA GLY A 24 -11.98 20.84 4.41
C GLY A 24 -12.74 19.78 3.60
N VAL A 25 -12.08 18.74 3.07
CA VAL A 25 -12.76 17.66 2.33
C VAL A 25 -13.26 16.57 3.27
N VAL A 26 -14.34 15.91 2.87
CA VAL A 26 -14.93 14.74 3.58
C VAL A 26 -14.57 13.41 2.90
N GLY A 27 -13.89 13.46 1.76
CA GLY A 27 -13.43 12.28 1.03
C GLY A 27 -12.67 12.68 -0.22
N GLU A 28 -11.87 11.74 -0.73
CA GLU A 28 -11.04 11.91 -1.92
C GLU A 28 -11.01 10.61 -2.72
N SER A 29 -11.01 10.76 -4.03
CA SER A 29 -10.75 9.67 -4.98
C SER A 29 -9.47 9.99 -5.72
N ILE A 30 -8.46 9.14 -5.56
CA ILE A 30 -7.17 9.27 -6.22
C ILE A 30 -7.18 8.33 -7.41
N ASP A 31 -7.50 8.87 -8.58
CA ASP A 31 -7.50 8.12 -9.83
C ASP A 31 -6.07 7.91 -10.32
N ASN A 32 -5.81 6.76 -10.92
CA ASN A 32 -4.49 6.41 -11.44
C ASN A 32 -3.35 6.58 -10.42
N ALA A 33 -3.61 6.26 -9.16
CA ALA A 33 -2.58 6.26 -8.11
C ALA A 33 -1.36 5.44 -8.55
N ILE A 34 -1.61 4.34 -9.25
CA ILE A 34 -0.62 3.57 -10.00
C ILE A 34 -1.20 3.30 -11.38
N LEU A 35 -0.41 3.59 -12.42
CA LEU A 35 -0.76 3.34 -13.81
C LEU A 35 0.39 2.56 -14.46
N GLY A 36 0.06 1.54 -15.26
CA GLY A 36 1.02 0.64 -15.88
C GLY A 36 1.08 -0.69 -15.17
N GLN A 37 2.25 -1.14 -14.73
CA GLN A 37 2.36 -2.38 -13.99
C GLN A 37 1.63 -2.30 -12.65
N LEU A 38 0.72 -3.24 -12.37
CA LEU A 38 0.08 -3.35 -11.08
C LEU A 38 1.02 -3.98 -10.05
N PRO A 39 1.06 -3.45 -8.81
CA PRO A 39 1.90 -4.00 -7.76
C PRO A 39 1.35 -5.35 -7.26
N LYS A 40 2.23 -6.20 -6.72
CA LYS A 40 1.83 -7.41 -5.99
C LYS A 40 1.30 -7.10 -4.60
N ARG A 41 1.81 -6.04 -3.99
CA ARG A 41 1.41 -5.55 -2.65
C ARG A 41 1.35 -4.05 -2.63
N ILE A 42 0.41 -3.54 -1.86
CA ILE A 42 0.30 -2.11 -1.57
C ILE A 42 0.09 -1.90 -0.07
N ILE A 43 0.75 -0.87 0.47
CA ILE A 43 0.51 -0.42 1.84
C ILE A 43 0.22 1.08 1.76
N VAL A 44 -0.88 1.49 2.41
CA VAL A 44 -1.34 2.89 2.38
C VAL A 44 -1.41 3.42 3.81
N GLY A 45 -0.88 4.62 4.01
CA GLY A 45 -0.96 5.34 5.27
C GLY A 45 -1.21 6.83 5.06
N PHE A 46 -1.70 7.49 6.10
CA PHE A 46 -2.03 8.92 6.07
C PHE A 46 -1.26 9.65 7.16
N VAL A 47 -0.59 10.74 6.78
CA VAL A 47 0.25 11.55 7.68
C VAL A 47 -0.05 13.04 7.50
N ASP A 48 0.14 13.82 8.56
CA ASP A 48 0.03 15.27 8.50
C ASP A 48 1.01 15.85 7.48
N ASN A 49 0.53 16.73 6.61
CA ASN A 49 1.36 17.35 5.56
C ASN A 49 2.53 18.15 6.14
N LYS A 50 2.36 18.81 7.28
CA LYS A 50 3.45 19.54 7.94
C LYS A 50 4.51 18.59 8.47
N ALA A 51 4.08 17.47 9.08
CA ALA A 51 4.99 16.43 9.55
C ALA A 51 5.79 15.83 8.39
N PHE A 52 5.13 15.52 7.29
CA PHE A 52 5.76 15.00 6.07
C PHE A 52 6.79 15.99 5.48
N ASN A 53 6.51 17.28 5.53
CA ASN A 53 7.40 18.34 5.04
C ASN A 53 8.49 18.76 6.04
N GLY A 54 8.66 18.02 7.14
CA GLY A 54 9.80 18.19 8.04
C GLY A 54 9.59 19.17 9.19
N ASP A 55 8.35 19.40 9.63
CA ASP A 55 8.10 20.13 10.87
C ASP A 55 8.75 19.39 12.06
N ARG A 56 9.68 20.07 12.73
CA ARG A 56 10.48 19.49 13.83
C ARG A 56 9.67 19.10 15.07
N LYS A 57 8.44 19.62 15.20
CA LYS A 57 7.55 19.33 16.33
C LYS A 57 6.62 18.16 16.08
N LEU A 58 6.58 17.64 14.84
CA LEU A 58 5.68 16.60 14.42
C LEU A 58 6.45 15.33 14.01
N ASN A 59 5.87 14.18 14.29
CA ASN A 59 6.44 12.89 13.89
C ASN A 59 5.92 12.50 12.49
N PRO A 60 6.80 12.38 11.46
CA PRO A 60 6.39 11.99 10.11
C PRO A 60 5.95 10.51 10.00
N PHE A 61 6.19 9.70 11.02
CA PHE A 61 5.78 8.29 11.08
C PHE A 61 4.51 8.09 11.92
N ASN A 62 3.81 9.16 12.29
CA ASN A 62 2.57 9.09 13.02
C ASN A 62 1.38 9.00 12.03
N PHE A 63 1.02 7.76 11.67
CA PHE A 63 -0.09 7.46 10.76
C PHE A 63 -1.40 7.47 11.52
N LYS A 64 -2.09 8.61 11.53
CA LYS A 64 -3.33 8.82 12.28
C LYS A 64 -4.56 8.33 11.52
N ASN A 65 -5.63 8.07 12.26
CA ASN A 65 -6.90 7.60 11.68
C ASN A 65 -7.70 8.66 10.93
N TYR A 66 -7.49 9.95 11.20
CA TYR A 66 -8.25 11.07 10.63
C TYR A 66 -9.77 10.82 10.58
N ARG A 67 -10.29 9.90 11.39
CA ARG A 67 -11.67 9.42 11.37
C ARG A 67 -12.09 8.87 10.01
N ILE A 68 -11.20 8.12 9.38
CA ILE A 68 -11.54 7.38 8.16
C ILE A 68 -12.68 6.42 8.47
N ASN A 69 -13.77 6.53 7.71
CA ASN A 69 -14.95 5.65 7.82
C ASN A 69 -15.20 4.82 6.56
N PHE A 70 -14.41 5.05 5.50
CA PHE A 70 -14.47 4.29 4.27
C PHE A 70 -13.09 4.27 3.61
N PHE A 71 -12.64 3.08 3.22
CA PHE A 71 -11.43 2.92 2.43
C PHE A 71 -11.59 1.75 1.45
N SER A 72 -11.25 1.97 0.20
CA SER A 72 -11.29 0.94 -0.84
C SER A 72 -10.26 1.18 -1.93
N LEU A 73 -9.78 0.08 -2.51
CA LEU A 73 -8.95 0.06 -3.71
C LEU A 73 -9.77 -0.44 -4.89
N TYR A 74 -9.43 0.01 -6.08
CA TYR A 74 -9.98 -0.50 -7.33
C TYR A 74 -8.84 -0.75 -8.31
N ALA A 75 -8.66 -2.00 -8.69
CA ALA A 75 -7.74 -2.40 -9.75
C ALA A 75 -8.55 -2.69 -11.02
N ASP A 76 -8.36 -1.87 -12.06
CA ASP A 76 -9.14 -1.95 -13.32
C ASP A 76 -10.65 -1.96 -13.10
N GLY A 77 -11.14 -1.16 -12.14
CA GLY A 77 -12.54 -1.08 -11.78
C GLY A 77 -13.04 -2.21 -10.84
N ILE A 78 -12.21 -3.20 -10.56
CA ILE A 78 -12.55 -4.27 -9.60
C ILE A 78 -12.17 -3.82 -8.20
N GLN A 79 -13.15 -3.83 -7.28
CA GLN A 79 -12.95 -3.43 -5.89
C GLN A 79 -12.16 -4.47 -5.10
N ILE A 80 -11.16 -4.02 -4.35
CA ILE A 80 -10.29 -4.84 -3.48
C ILE A 80 -10.21 -4.18 -2.09
N PRO A 81 -10.56 -4.89 -1.02
CA PRO A 81 -11.29 -6.15 -0.99
C PRO A 81 -12.69 -6.03 -1.61
N SER A 82 -13.37 -7.15 -1.83
CA SER A 82 -14.72 -7.19 -2.46
C SER A 82 -15.77 -6.35 -1.73
N ARG A 83 -15.53 -6.02 -0.47
CA ARG A 83 -16.28 -5.05 0.33
C ARG A 83 -15.33 -3.93 0.76
N PRO A 84 -15.77 -2.65 0.74
CA PRO A 84 -14.96 -1.57 1.27
C PRO A 84 -14.71 -1.78 2.76
N LEU A 85 -13.56 -1.34 3.25
CA LEU A 85 -13.32 -1.24 4.68
C LEU A 85 -14.13 -0.04 5.22
N GLN A 86 -14.91 -0.28 6.26
CA GLN A 86 -15.72 0.75 6.92
C GLN A 86 -15.36 0.82 8.41
N PRO A 87 -14.15 1.26 8.76
CA PRO A 87 -13.73 1.35 10.15
C PRO A 87 -14.47 2.45 10.88
N ASN A 88 -14.64 2.23 12.18
CA ASN A 88 -15.08 3.26 13.13
C ASN A 88 -14.00 3.40 14.21
N PHE A 89 -13.38 4.57 14.27
CA PHE A 89 -12.35 4.89 15.27
C PHE A 89 -12.89 5.72 16.44
N SER A 90 -14.22 5.77 16.63
CA SER A 90 -14.80 6.42 17.80
C SER A 90 -14.41 5.67 19.08
N LYS A 91 -14.39 6.40 20.22
CA LYS A 91 -14.10 5.78 21.51
C LYS A 91 -15.26 4.95 22.05
N ASP A 92 -16.48 5.32 21.65
CA ASP A 92 -17.70 4.72 22.18
C ASP A 92 -18.03 3.37 21.53
N GLU A 93 -17.81 3.26 20.22
CA GLU A 93 -18.05 2.04 19.46
C GLU A 93 -16.91 1.77 18.46
N PRO A 94 -15.72 1.34 18.93
CA PRO A 94 -14.59 1.12 18.06
C PRO A 94 -14.80 -0.13 17.18
N LEU A 95 -14.84 0.05 15.87
CA LEU A 95 -14.98 -1.01 14.88
C LEU A 95 -13.88 -0.87 13.80
N TYR A 96 -12.68 -1.32 14.08
CA TYR A 96 -11.56 -1.27 13.14
C TYR A 96 -10.77 -2.58 13.01
N VAL A 97 -11.36 -3.69 13.47
CA VAL A 97 -10.69 -5.00 13.46
C VAL A 97 -10.40 -5.44 12.03
N GLU A 98 -11.31 -5.22 11.08
CA GLU A 98 -11.08 -5.56 9.67
C GLU A 98 -9.90 -4.76 9.09
N ALA A 99 -9.84 -3.46 9.36
CA ALA A 99 -8.74 -2.60 8.94
C ALA A 99 -7.41 -3.04 9.56
N TYR A 100 -7.39 -3.33 10.86
CA TYR A 100 -6.23 -3.88 11.55
C TYR A 100 -5.79 -5.23 10.99
N HIS A 101 -6.75 -6.11 10.66
CA HIS A 101 -6.46 -7.42 10.07
C HIS A 101 -5.77 -7.32 8.71
N THR A 102 -5.98 -6.24 7.95
CA THR A 102 -5.29 -6.07 6.65
C THR A 102 -3.78 -6.08 6.79
N ILE A 103 -3.22 -5.60 7.90
CA ILE A 103 -1.77 -5.63 8.14
C ILE A 103 -1.26 -7.07 8.14
N PHE A 104 -1.99 -8.01 8.69
CA PHE A 104 -1.59 -9.42 8.76
C PHE A 104 -1.81 -10.11 7.42
N SER A 105 -2.98 -9.94 6.80
CA SER A 105 -3.32 -10.59 5.54
C SER A 105 -2.52 -10.01 4.36
N GLY A 106 -2.37 -8.68 4.29
CA GLY A 106 -1.65 -8.02 3.20
C GLY A 106 -0.13 -8.16 3.29
N THR A 107 0.42 -8.40 4.48
CA THR A 107 1.86 -8.64 4.64
C THR A 107 2.21 -10.13 4.72
N GLY A 108 1.21 -11.01 4.88
CA GLY A 108 1.39 -12.46 4.96
C GLY A 108 2.00 -12.95 6.26
N THR A 109 2.13 -12.10 7.28
CA THR A 109 2.71 -12.48 8.59
C THR A 109 1.97 -13.63 9.23
N HIS A 110 0.64 -13.74 9.02
CA HIS A 110 -0.15 -14.84 9.56
C HIS A 110 0.22 -16.22 8.96
N PHE A 111 0.76 -16.27 7.73
CA PHE A 111 1.25 -17.52 7.13
C PHE A 111 2.63 -17.93 7.65
N LEU A 112 3.41 -16.97 8.11
CA LEU A 112 4.77 -17.18 8.59
C LEU A 112 4.83 -17.54 10.08
N ASN A 113 3.69 -17.56 10.76
CA ASN A 113 3.58 -17.72 12.23
C ASN A 113 4.44 -16.69 12.99
N GLU A 114 4.61 -15.52 12.41
CA GLU A 114 5.33 -14.39 12.99
C GLU A 114 4.32 -13.39 13.57
N GLY A 115 4.71 -12.78 14.70
CA GLY A 115 3.91 -11.73 15.32
C GLY A 115 4.08 -10.39 14.61
N ASN A 116 3.01 -9.58 14.60
CA ASN A 116 3.12 -8.17 14.27
C ASN A 116 3.46 -7.40 15.55
N SER A 117 4.46 -6.52 15.49
CA SER A 117 4.87 -5.67 16.61
C SER A 117 3.89 -4.53 16.92
N ILE A 118 2.89 -4.31 16.06
CA ILE A 118 1.84 -3.29 16.25
C ILE A 118 0.67 -3.95 16.98
N SER A 119 0.42 -3.54 18.23
CA SER A 119 -0.77 -3.99 18.94
C SER A 119 -2.04 -3.35 18.37
N ARG A 120 -3.20 -3.92 18.71
CA ARG A 120 -4.49 -3.34 18.30
C ARG A 120 -4.68 -1.91 18.80
N ASP A 121 -4.21 -1.64 20.03
CA ASP A 121 -4.33 -0.31 20.63
C ASP A 121 -3.35 0.69 19.98
N ASP A 122 -2.13 0.27 19.69
CA ASP A 122 -1.16 1.09 18.97
C ASP A 122 -1.65 1.42 17.56
N TYR A 123 -2.29 0.45 16.89
CA TYR A 123 -2.85 0.65 15.56
C TYR A 123 -3.75 1.89 15.51
N ALA A 124 -4.71 1.99 16.40
CA ALA A 124 -5.63 3.13 16.45
C ALA A 124 -4.95 4.46 16.83
N ASN A 125 -3.75 4.41 17.44
CA ASN A 125 -3.07 5.54 18.06
C ASN A 125 -1.79 6.00 17.32
N GLY A 126 -1.71 5.77 16.03
CA GLY A 126 -0.60 6.33 15.23
C GLY A 126 0.08 5.36 14.27
N TYR A 127 -0.45 4.14 14.13
CA TYR A 127 0.08 3.11 13.23
C TYR A 127 -0.98 2.61 12.24
N ILE A 128 -1.89 3.50 11.78
CA ILE A 128 -2.94 3.13 10.83
C ILE A 128 -2.36 2.98 9.45
N LEU A 129 -2.18 1.73 9.08
CA LEU A 129 -1.75 1.30 7.77
C LEU A 129 -2.78 0.32 7.22
N PHE A 130 -3.07 0.43 5.94
CA PHE A 130 -3.91 -0.51 5.19
C PHE A 130 -3.01 -1.28 4.24
N ALA A 131 -2.92 -2.60 4.39
CA ALA A 131 -2.07 -3.44 3.56
C ALA A 131 -2.92 -4.42 2.75
N PHE A 132 -2.63 -4.53 1.45
CA PHE A 132 -3.35 -5.40 0.54
C PHE A 132 -2.39 -6.20 -0.32
N ASP A 133 -2.63 -7.49 -0.38
CA ASP A 133 -2.03 -8.40 -1.35
C ASP A 133 -2.92 -8.40 -2.60
N LEU A 134 -2.37 -7.99 -3.75
CA LEU A 134 -3.09 -7.87 -5.01
C LEU A 134 -2.87 -9.09 -5.92
N THR A 135 -2.14 -10.09 -5.44
CA THR A 135 -1.94 -11.33 -6.18
C THR A 135 -3.20 -12.19 -6.13
N PRO A 136 -3.56 -12.91 -7.20
CA PRO A 136 -4.80 -13.68 -7.25
C PRO A 136 -4.90 -14.77 -6.18
N ASP A 137 -3.78 -15.30 -5.73
CA ASP A 137 -3.65 -16.40 -4.78
C ASP A 137 -3.10 -15.97 -3.41
N LEU A 138 -3.00 -14.65 -3.17
CA LEU A 138 -2.45 -14.06 -1.95
C LEU A 138 -1.01 -14.50 -1.67
N SER A 139 -0.21 -14.67 -2.71
CA SER A 139 1.16 -15.19 -2.65
C SER A 139 2.26 -14.12 -2.71
N ALA A 140 1.94 -12.85 -2.50
CA ALA A 140 2.93 -11.76 -2.55
C ALA A 140 4.14 -11.96 -1.61
N ASN A 141 3.99 -12.83 -0.60
CA ASN A 141 5.05 -13.17 0.36
C ASN A 141 5.88 -14.39 -0.03
N CYS A 142 5.49 -15.14 -1.06
CA CYS A 142 6.17 -16.35 -1.47
C CYS A 142 7.38 -16.01 -2.34
N ALA A 143 8.58 -16.07 -1.79
CA ALA A 143 9.81 -15.72 -2.51
C ALA A 143 10.10 -16.57 -3.76
N GLY A 144 9.52 -17.76 -3.87
CA GLY A 144 9.66 -18.66 -5.01
C GLY A 144 8.52 -18.57 -6.03
N HIS A 145 7.51 -17.77 -5.78
CA HIS A 145 6.35 -17.64 -6.63
C HIS A 145 6.44 -16.35 -7.46
N TRP A 146 6.38 -16.52 -8.78
CA TRP A 146 6.39 -15.38 -9.70
C TRP A 146 4.96 -15.09 -10.15
N ASN A 147 4.51 -13.91 -9.84
CA ASN A 147 3.22 -13.45 -10.32
C ASN A 147 3.32 -12.98 -11.77
N LEU A 148 2.27 -13.25 -12.53
CA LEU A 148 2.15 -12.68 -13.87
C LEU A 148 2.07 -11.16 -13.75
N VAL A 149 2.90 -10.48 -14.54
CA VAL A 149 2.84 -9.02 -14.65
C VAL A 149 1.51 -8.63 -15.27
N LYS A 150 0.71 -7.89 -14.51
CA LYS A 150 -0.52 -7.29 -15.00
C LYS A 150 -0.31 -5.80 -15.19
N HIS A 151 -0.83 -5.26 -16.28
CA HIS A 151 -0.89 -3.83 -16.52
C HIS A 151 -2.33 -3.35 -16.34
N GLY A 152 -2.48 -2.18 -15.75
CA GLY A 152 -3.78 -1.61 -15.47
C GLY A 152 -3.69 -0.31 -14.71
N SER A 153 -4.78 0.07 -14.08
CA SER A 153 -4.87 1.26 -13.24
C SER A 153 -5.32 0.91 -11.83
N LEU A 154 -4.73 1.57 -10.84
CA LEU A 154 -5.13 1.48 -9.45
C LEU A 154 -5.73 2.81 -9.02
N ARG A 155 -6.94 2.78 -8.47
CA ARG A 155 -7.63 3.90 -7.86
C ARG A 155 -7.82 3.65 -6.37
N LEU A 156 -7.67 4.69 -5.58
CA LEU A 156 -7.91 4.72 -4.15
C LEU A 156 -9.15 5.58 -3.87
N GLU A 157 -10.01 5.15 -2.97
CA GLU A 157 -11.10 5.96 -2.46
C GLU A 157 -11.07 5.96 -0.94
N VAL A 158 -11.08 7.15 -0.34
CA VAL A 158 -11.11 7.35 1.10
C VAL A 158 -12.19 8.35 1.46
N ARG A 159 -12.91 8.11 2.57
CA ARG A 159 -13.87 9.04 3.15
C ARG A 159 -13.65 9.19 4.64
N PHE A 160 -13.95 10.36 5.12
CA PHE A 160 -13.79 10.75 6.52
C PHE A 160 -15.16 11.03 7.14
N GLU A 161 -15.31 10.70 8.41
CA GLU A 161 -16.55 10.99 9.18
C GLU A 161 -16.86 12.50 9.21
N LYS A 162 -15.82 13.32 9.26
CA LYS A 162 -15.91 14.78 9.26
C LYS A 162 -14.88 15.35 8.30
N ALA A 163 -15.14 16.59 7.84
CA ALA A 163 -14.18 17.31 7.03
C ALA A 163 -12.81 17.39 7.71
N LEU A 164 -11.75 17.15 6.95
CA LEU A 164 -10.38 17.22 7.45
C LEU A 164 -10.07 18.60 8.02
N SER A 165 -9.59 18.64 9.25
CA SER A 165 -9.15 19.89 9.90
C SER A 165 -7.77 20.35 9.45
N VAL A 166 -6.98 19.47 8.87
CA VAL A 166 -5.61 19.72 8.39
C VAL A 166 -5.42 19.06 7.03
N THR A 167 -4.51 19.61 6.24
CA THR A 167 -4.04 18.94 5.00
C THR A 167 -3.20 17.73 5.37
N ILE A 168 -3.44 16.61 4.71
CA ILE A 168 -2.73 15.35 4.94
C ILE A 168 -2.12 14.83 3.64
N ASN A 169 -1.15 13.95 3.77
CA ASN A 169 -0.59 13.19 2.65
C ASN A 169 -1.00 11.74 2.77
N CYS A 170 -1.53 11.20 1.67
CA CYS A 170 -1.70 9.78 1.45
C CYS A 170 -0.39 9.23 0.90
N ILE A 171 0.26 8.35 1.63
CA ILE A 171 1.49 7.68 1.24
C ILE A 171 1.13 6.29 0.75
N VAL A 172 1.53 5.98 -0.47
CA VAL A 172 1.28 4.71 -1.14
C VAL A 172 2.61 4.02 -1.37
N TYR A 173 2.88 2.96 -0.60
CA TYR A 173 4.02 2.07 -0.80
C TYR A 173 3.57 0.88 -1.66
N ALA A 174 4.26 0.63 -2.74
CA ALA A 174 3.91 -0.41 -3.71
C ALA A 174 5.11 -1.31 -4.02
N GLU A 175 4.90 -2.62 -3.98
CA GLU A 175 5.89 -3.64 -4.32
C GLU A 175 5.53 -4.30 -5.65
N PHE A 176 6.53 -4.44 -6.51
CA PHE A 176 6.41 -5.04 -7.84
C PHE A 176 7.39 -6.18 -8.01
N ASP A 177 6.97 -7.24 -8.66
CA ASP A 177 7.89 -8.27 -9.15
C ASP A 177 8.54 -7.80 -10.45
N ASN A 178 9.86 -7.83 -10.48
CA ASN A 178 10.66 -7.46 -11.64
C ASN A 178 11.76 -8.49 -11.90
N VAL A 179 12.34 -8.41 -13.10
CA VAL A 179 13.47 -9.24 -13.52
C VAL A 179 14.60 -8.35 -13.99
N LEU A 180 15.78 -8.58 -13.45
CA LEU A 180 17.02 -8.07 -14.00
C LEU A 180 17.58 -9.13 -14.93
N GLU A 181 17.85 -8.74 -16.17
CA GLU A 181 18.45 -9.62 -17.16
C GLU A 181 19.87 -9.16 -17.48
N ILE A 182 20.79 -10.12 -17.59
CA ILE A 182 22.16 -9.89 -18.06
C ILE A 182 22.37 -10.71 -19.31
N ASP A 183 22.59 -10.04 -20.45
CA ASP A 183 22.79 -10.68 -21.73
C ASP A 183 24.21 -11.27 -21.88
N SER A 184 24.45 -11.95 -22.99
CA SER A 184 25.75 -12.53 -23.34
C SER A 184 26.87 -11.47 -23.53
N SER A 185 26.49 -10.22 -23.82
CA SER A 185 27.40 -9.07 -23.92
C SER A 185 27.70 -8.40 -22.60
N ARG A 186 27.17 -8.96 -21.48
CA ARG A 186 27.24 -8.40 -20.10
C ARG A 186 26.50 -7.06 -19.94
N GLN A 187 25.55 -6.78 -20.83
CA GLN A 187 24.68 -5.63 -20.66
C GLN A 187 23.55 -5.99 -19.69
N VAL A 188 23.29 -5.08 -18.76
CA VAL A 188 22.18 -5.22 -17.81
C VAL A 188 20.96 -4.58 -18.43
N ILE A 189 19.91 -5.38 -18.58
CA ILE A 189 18.61 -4.96 -19.08
C ILE A 189 17.66 -4.99 -17.87
N VAL A 190 17.15 -3.84 -17.52
CA VAL A 190 16.15 -3.70 -16.45
C VAL A 190 14.95 -3.02 -17.09
N ASP A 191 13.84 -3.74 -17.16
CA ASP A 191 12.59 -3.16 -17.62
C ASP A 191 11.81 -2.64 -16.39
N PHE A 192 11.86 -1.33 -16.20
CA PHE A 192 11.05 -0.62 -15.23
C PHE A 192 9.90 0.12 -15.91
N SER A 193 9.55 -0.24 -17.13
CA SER A 193 8.44 0.36 -17.85
C SER A 193 7.12 0.03 -17.15
N GLY A 194 6.65 1.01 -16.41
CA GLY A 194 5.34 1.09 -15.79
C GLY A 194 4.75 2.45 -16.08
#